data_19bc8a7db2d373245dd1f53066434e7f
#
_entry.id   19bc8a7db2d373245dd1f53066434e7f
#
_cell.length_a   1.000
_cell.length_b   1.000
_cell.length_c   1.000
_cell.angle_alpha   90.00
_cell.angle_beta   90.00
_cell.angle_gamma   90.00
#
_symmetry.space_group_name_H-M   'P 1'
#
loop_
_entity.id
_entity.type
_entity.pdbx_description
1 polymer ?
#
loop_
_entity_poly.entity_id
_entity_poly.type
_entity_poly.pdbx_seq_one_letter_code
_entity_poly.pdbx_strand_id
1 'polypeptide(L)'
;GTKVLEIGTGSGYQTAVLCHMGAEVYSIERQHELFRTSLKRLPALGFKAKKLIFGDGYKGFPEKAPFDRIIVTAGAPFIPEDLLAQLAVGGKMVIPVGEANQKMTVITRTSDADFEQLVIGDFRFVPLLGDKN
;
A
#
# COMPACT_ATOMS: atom_id res chain seq x y z
N GLY A 1 -15.78 5.45 5.89
CA GLY A 1 -15.12 4.27 5.42
C GLY A 1 -13.73 4.09 5.98
N THR A 2 -13.23 2.88 5.81
CA THR A 2 -11.88 2.55 6.21
C THR A 2 -10.86 3.30 5.35
N LYS A 3 -9.89 3.89 5.98
CA LYS A 3 -8.87 4.68 5.30
C LYS A 3 -7.70 3.76 4.94
N VAL A 4 -7.45 3.62 3.64
CA VAL A 4 -6.48 2.67 3.11
C VAL A 4 -5.40 3.38 2.33
N LEU A 5 -4.14 3.03 2.61
CA LEU A 5 -3.01 3.41 1.78
C LEU A 5 -2.58 2.19 0.98
N GLU A 6 -2.60 2.32 -0.33
CA GLU A 6 -2.17 1.26 -1.25
C GLU A 6 -0.84 1.66 -1.87
N ILE A 7 0.16 0.78 -1.76
CA ILE A 7 1.47 0.99 -2.37
C ILE A 7 1.56 0.08 -3.59
N GLY A 8 1.56 0.67 -4.78
CA GLY A 8 1.57 -0.06 -6.04
C GLY A 8 0.19 -0.13 -6.66
N THR A 9 -0.24 0.97 -7.27
CA THR A 9 -1.55 1.04 -7.96
C THR A 9 -1.64 0.00 -9.08
N GLY A 10 -0.56 -0.18 -9.80
CA GLY A 10 -0.49 -1.11 -10.91
C GLY A 10 -1.54 -0.81 -11.96
N SER A 11 -2.30 -1.82 -12.35
CA SER A 11 -3.39 -1.65 -13.32
C SER A 11 -4.60 -0.93 -12.77
N GLY A 12 -4.66 -0.74 -11.44
CA GLY A 12 -5.80 -0.14 -10.77
C GLY A 12 -6.89 -1.13 -10.36
N TYR A 13 -6.69 -2.42 -10.65
CA TYR A 13 -7.71 -3.42 -10.33
C TYR A 13 -8.00 -3.48 -8.83
N GLN A 14 -6.96 -3.62 -8.01
CA GLN A 14 -7.13 -3.67 -6.56
C GLN A 14 -7.68 -2.35 -6.01
N THR A 15 -7.22 -1.23 -6.57
CA THR A 15 -7.75 0.09 -6.19
C THR A 15 -9.26 0.13 -6.43
N ALA A 16 -9.71 -0.35 -7.58
CA ALA A 16 -11.13 -0.39 -7.91
C ALA A 16 -11.91 -1.27 -6.93
N VAL A 17 -11.36 -2.43 -6.58
CA VAL A 17 -12.01 -3.33 -5.62
C VAL A 17 -12.16 -2.65 -4.26
N LEU A 18 -11.11 -2.00 -3.78
CA LEU A 18 -11.15 -1.30 -2.51
C LEU A 18 -12.17 -0.17 -2.52
N CYS A 19 -12.23 0.60 -3.61
CA CYS A 19 -13.21 1.66 -3.75
C CYS A 19 -14.63 1.09 -3.76
N HIS A 20 -14.84 -0.01 -4.46
CA HIS A 20 -16.15 -0.67 -4.52
C HIS A 20 -16.62 -1.13 -3.13
N MET A 21 -15.67 -1.53 -2.29
CA MET A 21 -15.96 -1.94 -0.92
C MET A 21 -16.22 -0.77 0.03
N GLY A 22 -16.13 0.46 -0.46
CA GLY A 22 -16.40 1.65 0.35
C GLY A 22 -15.19 2.22 1.07
N ALA A 23 -13.99 1.76 0.77
CA ALA A 23 -12.78 2.28 1.39
C ALA A 23 -12.43 3.66 0.85
N GLU A 24 -11.81 4.48 1.71
CA GLU A 24 -11.20 5.75 1.31
C GLU A 24 -9.77 5.46 0.93
N VAL A 25 -9.52 5.35 -0.38
CA VAL A 25 -8.24 4.83 -0.89
C VAL A 25 -7.31 5.96 -1.30
N TYR A 26 -6.09 5.90 -0.77
CA TYR A 26 -4.96 6.70 -1.22
C TYR A 26 -3.97 5.71 -1.82
N SER A 27 -3.66 5.86 -3.11
CA SER A 27 -2.86 4.87 -3.82
C SER A 27 -1.63 5.52 -4.43
N ILE A 28 -0.46 4.91 -4.21
CA ILE A 28 0.82 5.44 -4.69
C ILE A 28 1.36 4.52 -5.78
N GLU A 29 1.75 5.12 -6.89
CA GLU A 29 2.39 4.41 -8.00
C GLU A 29 3.68 5.11 -8.37
N ARG A 30 4.77 4.35 -8.48
CA ARG A 30 6.07 4.89 -8.84
C ARG A 30 6.35 4.87 -10.34
N GLN A 31 5.59 4.08 -11.09
CA GLN A 31 5.75 4.01 -12.55
C GLN A 31 4.80 4.99 -13.21
N HIS A 32 5.37 5.95 -13.92
CA HIS A 32 4.63 7.08 -14.48
C HIS A 32 3.54 6.63 -15.46
N GLU A 33 3.82 5.63 -16.29
CA GLU A 33 2.85 5.11 -17.25
C GLU A 33 1.63 4.49 -16.55
N LEU A 34 1.86 3.67 -15.53
CA LEU A 34 0.78 3.06 -14.78
C LEU A 34 -0.03 4.11 -14.02
N PHE A 35 0.64 5.10 -13.46
CA PHE A 35 -0.02 6.20 -12.78
C PHE A 35 -0.97 6.94 -13.72
N ARG A 36 -0.48 7.32 -14.90
CA ARG A 36 -1.28 8.03 -15.89
C ARG A 36 -2.47 7.21 -16.37
N THR A 37 -2.24 5.92 -16.62
CA THR A 37 -3.30 5.02 -17.06
C THR A 37 -4.41 4.91 -16.01
N SER A 38 -4.03 4.77 -14.75
CA SER A 38 -5.01 4.64 -13.66
C SER A 38 -5.78 5.92 -13.44
N LEU A 39 -5.14 7.10 -13.61
CA LEU A 39 -5.83 8.38 -13.51
C LEU A 39 -7.02 8.48 -14.47
N LYS A 40 -6.93 7.83 -15.63
CA LYS A 40 -7.99 7.82 -16.62
C LYS A 40 -8.96 6.67 -16.45
N ARG A 41 -8.42 5.48 -16.14
CA ARG A 41 -9.20 4.25 -16.12
C ARG A 41 -10.19 4.21 -14.96
N LEU A 42 -9.76 4.56 -13.75
CA LEU A 42 -10.62 4.44 -12.59
C LEU A 42 -11.88 5.29 -12.68
N PRO A 43 -11.79 6.60 -13.03
CA PRO A 43 -13.01 7.38 -13.18
C PRO A 43 -13.90 6.88 -14.33
N ALA A 44 -13.29 6.39 -15.42
CA ALA A 44 -14.05 5.88 -16.56
C ALA A 44 -14.87 4.65 -16.18
N LEU A 45 -14.41 3.87 -15.20
CA LEU A 45 -15.11 2.71 -14.70
C LEU A 45 -16.07 3.04 -13.54
N GLY A 46 -16.16 4.31 -13.16
CA GLY A 46 -17.04 4.73 -12.08
C GLY A 46 -16.44 4.62 -10.68
N PHE A 47 -15.14 4.41 -10.56
CA PHE A 47 -14.48 4.33 -9.26
C PHE A 47 -13.69 5.58 -8.98
N LYS A 48 -13.68 6.01 -7.72
CA LYS A 48 -13.00 7.23 -7.33
C LYS A 48 -12.18 6.98 -6.06
N ALA A 49 -10.87 6.90 -6.22
CA ALA A 49 -9.95 6.94 -5.09
C ALA A 49 -9.92 8.36 -4.51
N LYS A 50 -9.62 8.49 -3.23
CA LYS A 50 -9.43 9.81 -2.63
C LYS A 50 -8.27 10.53 -3.30
N LYS A 51 -7.19 9.80 -3.58
CA LYS A 51 -6.06 10.36 -4.31
C LYS A 51 -5.23 9.25 -4.93
N LEU A 52 -4.82 9.48 -6.17
CA LEU A 52 -3.79 8.69 -6.83
C LEU A 52 -2.52 9.53 -6.83
N ILE A 53 -1.42 8.95 -6.36
CA ILE A 53 -0.19 9.69 -6.11
C ILE A 53 0.94 9.07 -6.93
N PHE A 54 1.70 9.91 -7.62
CA PHE A 54 2.92 9.49 -8.28
C PHE A 54 4.07 9.71 -7.31
N GLY A 55 4.73 8.64 -6.88
CA GLY A 55 5.79 8.80 -5.91
C GLY A 55 6.41 7.49 -5.43
N ASP A 56 7.27 7.63 -4.44
CA ASP A 56 7.98 6.51 -3.82
C ASP A 56 7.13 5.90 -2.72
N GLY A 57 6.74 4.63 -2.91
CA GLY A 57 5.89 3.93 -1.97
C GLY A 57 6.47 3.77 -0.57
N TYR A 58 7.81 3.72 -0.44
CA TYR A 58 8.44 3.59 0.88
C TYR A 58 8.17 4.78 1.78
N LYS A 59 7.93 5.95 1.20
CA LYS A 59 7.67 7.17 1.97
C LYS A 59 6.22 7.28 2.42
N GLY A 60 5.33 6.49 1.81
CA GLY A 60 3.92 6.57 2.11
C GLY A 60 3.32 7.92 1.76
N PHE A 61 2.33 8.31 2.53
CA PHE A 61 1.65 9.60 2.34
C PHE A 61 1.33 10.21 3.70
N PRO A 62 2.34 10.79 4.37
CA PRO A 62 2.18 11.28 5.74
C PRO A 62 1.12 12.37 5.90
N GLU A 63 0.85 13.14 4.83
CA GLU A 63 -0.14 14.22 4.88
C GLU A 63 -1.53 13.75 5.25
N LYS A 64 -1.86 12.50 4.96
CA LYS A 64 -3.17 11.92 5.24
C LYS A 64 -3.13 10.78 6.25
N ALA A 65 -1.96 10.53 6.84
CA ALA A 65 -1.85 9.53 7.90
C ALA A 65 -2.63 9.97 9.14
N PRO A 66 -3.02 9.05 10.02
CA PRO A 66 -2.76 7.62 9.93
C PRO A 66 -3.76 6.88 9.06
N PHE A 67 -3.38 5.67 8.65
CA PHE A 67 -4.22 4.81 7.83
C PHE A 67 -4.64 3.58 8.63
N ASP A 68 -5.89 3.14 8.42
CA ASP A 68 -6.41 1.94 9.07
C ASP A 68 -5.82 0.67 8.47
N ARG A 69 -5.53 0.72 7.18
CA ARG A 69 -4.90 -0.38 6.46
C ARG A 69 -3.84 0.16 5.53
N ILE A 70 -2.73 -0.55 5.45
CA ILE A 70 -1.69 -0.27 4.45
C ILE A 70 -1.45 -1.56 3.71
N ILE A 71 -1.58 -1.53 2.39
CA ILE A 71 -1.41 -2.70 1.53
C ILE A 71 -0.25 -2.44 0.59
N VAL A 72 0.81 -3.26 0.70
CA VAL A 72 1.97 -3.16 -0.17
C VAL A 72 1.93 -4.34 -1.13
N THR A 73 1.84 -4.05 -2.42
CA THR A 73 1.66 -5.08 -3.45
C THR A 73 2.96 -5.57 -4.07
N ALA A 74 4.07 -4.92 -3.77
CA ALA A 74 5.39 -5.34 -4.25
C ALA A 74 6.26 -5.70 -3.06
N GLY A 75 7.13 -6.69 -3.23
CA GLY A 75 7.99 -7.13 -2.16
C GLY A 75 9.01 -6.09 -1.74
N ALA A 76 9.29 -6.03 -0.45
CA ALA A 76 10.29 -5.16 0.13
C ALA A 76 11.32 -6.00 0.88
N PRO A 77 12.61 -5.64 0.83
CA PRO A 77 13.63 -6.42 1.56
C PRO A 77 13.49 -6.31 3.08
N PHE A 78 12.86 -5.24 3.53
CA PHE A 78 12.62 -5.00 4.96
C PHE A 78 11.32 -4.22 5.11
N ILE A 79 10.83 -4.07 6.34
CA ILE A 79 9.61 -3.33 6.62
C ILE A 79 9.96 -1.84 6.67
N PRO A 80 9.36 -1.00 5.79
CA PRO A 80 9.67 0.42 5.77
C PRO A 80 9.17 1.13 7.04
N GLU A 81 10.06 1.81 7.72
CA GLU A 81 9.71 2.51 8.97
C GLU A 81 8.69 3.62 8.75
N ASP A 82 8.79 4.34 7.62
CA ASP A 82 7.86 5.41 7.32
C ASP A 82 6.42 4.91 7.22
N LEU A 83 6.24 3.69 6.72
CA LEU A 83 4.91 3.10 6.63
C LEU A 83 4.40 2.68 8.00
N LEU A 84 5.27 2.14 8.84
CA LEU A 84 4.87 1.80 10.22
C LEU A 84 4.40 3.03 10.97
N ALA A 85 5.09 4.15 10.80
CA ALA A 85 4.74 5.40 11.46
C ALA A 85 3.37 5.93 11.01
N GLN A 86 2.91 5.54 9.82
CA GLN A 86 1.65 6.01 9.26
C GLN A 86 0.47 5.06 9.53
N LEU A 87 0.72 3.95 10.20
CA LEU A 87 -0.32 3.00 10.55
C LEU A 87 -1.05 3.45 11.81
N ALA A 88 -2.37 3.45 11.77
CA ALA A 88 -3.16 3.79 12.95
C ALA A 88 -2.99 2.74 14.03
N VAL A 89 -3.17 3.14 15.29
CA VAL A 89 -3.24 2.16 16.39
C VAL A 89 -4.46 1.26 16.13
N GLY A 90 -4.23 -0.04 16.19
CA GLY A 90 -5.23 -1.03 15.78
C GLY A 90 -5.24 -1.30 14.29
N GLY A 91 -4.49 -0.53 13.50
CA GLY A 91 -4.39 -0.72 12.07
C GLY A 91 -3.50 -1.89 11.69
N LYS A 92 -3.63 -2.33 10.45
CA LYS A 92 -2.87 -3.47 9.93
C LYS A 92 -2.21 -3.13 8.61
N MET A 93 -0.98 -3.62 8.44
CA MET A 93 -0.26 -3.53 7.17
C MET A 93 0.01 -4.94 6.66
N VAL A 94 -0.23 -5.13 5.37
CA VAL A 94 0.08 -6.40 4.69
C VAL A 94 1.20 -6.11 3.69
N ILE A 95 2.31 -6.82 3.83
CA ILE A 95 3.48 -6.56 3.02
C ILE A 95 4.30 -7.84 2.80
N PRO A 96 4.70 -8.14 1.55
CA PRO A 96 5.65 -9.22 1.29
C PRO A 96 7.05 -8.74 1.68
N VAL A 97 7.70 -9.46 2.59
CA VAL A 97 9.02 -9.07 3.12
C VAL A 97 10.05 -10.15 2.82
N GLY A 98 11.22 -9.74 2.35
CA GLY A 98 12.34 -10.62 2.07
C GLY A 98 13.03 -10.25 0.78
N GLU A 99 14.26 -10.74 0.60
CA GLU A 99 15.01 -10.46 -0.63
C GLU A 99 14.75 -11.50 -1.71
N ALA A 100 15.23 -12.72 -1.53
CA ALA A 100 15.03 -13.78 -2.50
C ALA A 100 13.69 -14.49 -2.30
N ASN A 101 13.39 -14.87 -1.07
CA ASN A 101 12.14 -15.51 -0.71
C ASN A 101 11.35 -14.54 0.14
N GLN A 102 10.20 -14.12 -0.38
CA GLN A 102 9.36 -13.16 0.30
C GLN A 102 8.26 -13.86 1.07
N LYS A 103 8.00 -13.36 2.26
CA LYS A 103 6.96 -13.90 3.13
C LYS A 103 5.88 -12.86 3.34
N MET A 104 4.65 -13.26 3.12
CA MET A 104 3.52 -12.39 3.39
C MET A 104 3.45 -12.13 4.89
N THR A 105 3.56 -10.87 5.25
CA THR A 105 3.67 -10.45 6.64
C THR A 105 2.53 -9.50 6.95
N VAL A 106 1.85 -9.74 8.07
CA VAL A 106 0.81 -8.84 8.58
C VAL A 106 1.33 -8.20 9.85
N ILE A 107 1.34 -6.88 9.86
CA ILE A 107 1.81 -6.12 11.01
C ILE A 107 0.62 -5.37 11.58
N THR A 108 0.38 -5.53 12.89
CA THR A 108 -0.67 -4.81 13.59
C THR A 108 -0.02 -3.85 14.57
N ARG A 109 -0.41 -2.58 14.52
CA ARG A 109 0.04 -1.61 15.52
C ARG A 109 -0.84 -1.75 16.74
N THR A 110 -0.27 -2.22 17.84
CA THR A 110 -1.03 -2.51 19.06
C THR A 110 -1.09 -1.32 20.00
N SER A 111 -0.11 -0.43 19.93
CA SER A 111 -0.08 0.82 20.67
C SER A 111 0.79 1.81 19.91
N ASP A 112 1.00 3.00 20.47
CA ASP A 112 1.83 4.02 19.82
C ASP A 112 3.22 3.52 19.43
N ALA A 113 3.81 2.67 20.26
CA ALA A 113 5.18 2.21 20.07
C ALA A 113 5.29 0.71 19.79
N ASP A 114 4.20 -0.05 19.88
CA ASP A 114 4.27 -1.50 19.82
C ASP A 114 3.59 -2.06 18.57
N PHE A 115 4.20 -3.08 17.99
CA PHE A 115 3.71 -3.73 16.80
C PHE A 115 3.80 -5.24 16.96
N GLU A 116 2.80 -5.96 16.44
CA GLU A 116 2.84 -7.41 16.34
C GLU A 116 3.05 -7.80 14.89
N GLN A 117 3.77 -8.88 14.67
CA GLN A 117 4.07 -9.35 13.33
C GLN A 117 3.66 -10.81 13.19
N LEU A 118 2.89 -11.09 12.14
CA LEU A 118 2.47 -12.45 11.79
C LEU A 118 2.91 -12.76 10.37
N VAL A 119 3.68 -13.84 10.21
CA VAL A 119 4.09 -14.31 8.90
C VAL A 119 3.14 -15.42 8.48
N ILE A 120 2.42 -15.24 7.37
CA ILE A 120 1.34 -16.15 6.98
C ILE A 120 1.66 -17.02 5.76
N GLY A 121 2.84 -16.86 5.17
CA GLY A 121 3.25 -17.76 4.10
C GLY A 121 4.34 -17.18 3.23
N ASP A 122 4.84 -18.05 2.34
CA ASP A 122 5.89 -17.66 1.40
C ASP A 122 5.26 -17.27 0.07
N PHE A 123 5.63 -16.09 -0.43
CA PHE A 123 5.12 -15.56 -1.69
C PHE A 123 6.28 -15.01 -2.50
N ARG A 124 6.05 -14.89 -3.83
CA ARG A 124 7.00 -14.25 -4.73
C ARG A 124 6.33 -13.07 -5.38
N PHE A 125 6.90 -11.89 -5.14
CA PHE A 125 6.40 -10.64 -5.71
C PHE A 125 7.57 -9.89 -6.34
N VAL A 126 7.25 -8.99 -7.26
CA VAL A 126 8.24 -8.07 -7.80
C VAL A 126 8.72 -7.19 -6.65
N PRO A 127 10.04 -7.08 -6.43
CA PRO A 127 10.53 -6.20 -5.35
C PRO A 127 10.10 -4.76 -5.56
N LEU A 128 9.83 -4.09 -4.45
CA LEU A 128 9.51 -2.66 -4.49
C LEU A 128 10.80 -1.90 -4.76
N LEU A 129 10.88 -1.25 -5.92
CA LEU A 129 12.04 -0.46 -6.31
C LEU A 129 11.82 0.97 -5.85
N GLY A 130 12.80 1.58 -5.22
CA GLY A 130 12.68 2.91 -4.64
C GLY A 130 12.16 3.97 -5.59
N ASP A 131 13.01 4.87 -6.03
CA ASP A 131 12.63 6.04 -6.83
C ASP A 131 12.73 5.84 -8.34
N LYS A 132 12.75 4.61 -8.80
CA LYS A 132 12.88 4.31 -10.23
C LYS A 132 11.55 4.03 -10.88
N ASN A 133 11.51 4.26 -12.18
CA ASN A 133 10.35 3.90 -13.00
C ASN A 133 10.43 2.46 -13.46
#